data_88b9fed01685b3881d90cd7354f88683
#
_entry.id   88b9fed01685b3881d90cd7354f88683
#
_cell.length_a   1.000
_cell.length_b   1.000
_cell.length_c   1.000
_cell.angle_alpha   90.00
_cell.angle_beta   90.00
_cell.angle_gamma   90.00
#
_symmetry.space_group_name_H-M   'P 1'
#
loop_
_entity.id
_entity.type
_entity.pdbx_description
1 polymer ?
#
loop_
_entity_poly.entity_id
_entity_poly.type
_entity_poly.pdbx_seq_one_letter_code
_entity_poly.pdbx_strand_id
1 'polypeptide(L)'
;MHPKKPDPSSIQSLSAGRRSFIAGLTGSLGVLAVQPAWAQFRVEVSGVGLTQLPIAIAGFRGDAQSPQKIAAIVQADLERSGQFRAVDTAGQNLDENSRPDLSVWRQRAADSLLTGSVTRLADGRFDVRCRLWDVVRGQDLGGQSYVIPQGDLRLSAHRIADFVYEKLTGEKGIFSTRIAYVTKVGPRYNLWVADSDGEGAQSALTSPEPIISPAWSPTGAQLAYVSFESRKPVIYAHDVASGKRRLLANFRGSNSAPAWAPNGNQLVATLSRDGGSQLYAIPATGGEARRLTQSASIDTEPAFSPDGKYVYFVSDRGGSPQIYRMGAGGGNVERVTFTGSYNISPALSPDGRWLAYISRIGGAFKLHLMDLGKGTAISITDTSADESPSFAPNSRLIVYATQQQGREALLTTTLDGKIKARLTGAAGDIREPDWGPFQR
;
A
#
# COMPACT_ATOMS: atom_id res chain seq x y z
N MET A 1 32.41 43.73 -21.21
CA MET A 1 31.08 44.39 -21.12
C MET A 1 30.18 43.51 -20.25
N HIS A 2 29.99 43.89 -18.99
CA HIS A 2 29.09 43.25 -18.05
C HIS A 2 27.71 43.92 -18.13
N PRO A 3 26.60 43.22 -18.05
CA PRO A 3 25.31 43.82 -17.74
C PRO A 3 25.02 43.77 -16.23
N LYS A 4 24.55 44.92 -15.76
CA LYS A 4 24.17 45.29 -14.39
C LYS A 4 22.98 44.50 -13.87
N LYS A 5 23.01 44.19 -12.54
CA LYS A 5 21.86 43.80 -11.72
C LYS A 5 20.90 45.01 -11.54
N PRO A 6 19.58 44.80 -11.43
CA PRO A 6 18.68 45.81 -10.92
C PRO A 6 18.50 45.70 -9.40
N ASP A 7 18.33 46.89 -8.80
CA ASP A 7 18.23 47.25 -7.39
C ASP A 7 16.79 47.05 -6.84
N PRO A 8 16.59 46.62 -5.60
CA PRO A 8 15.28 46.46 -4.99
C PRO A 8 14.96 47.65 -4.07
N SER A 9 14.12 48.57 -4.51
CA SER A 9 13.44 49.49 -3.59
C SER A 9 12.23 50.14 -4.25
N SER A 10 11.02 49.74 -3.86
CA SER A 10 9.88 50.64 -3.69
C SER A 10 8.73 49.94 -2.99
N ILE A 11 8.74 50.08 -1.65
CA ILE A 11 7.57 49.90 -0.80
C ILE A 11 6.87 51.24 -0.76
N GLN A 12 5.60 51.28 -1.16
CA GLN A 12 4.72 52.37 -0.74
C GLN A 12 3.47 51.81 -0.09
N SER A 13 3.36 52.15 1.18
CA SER A 13 2.25 52.04 2.10
C SER A 13 1.05 52.86 1.66
N LEU A 14 -0.15 52.32 1.87
CA LEU A 14 -1.37 53.11 2.09
C LEU A 14 -2.11 52.60 3.29
N SER A 15 -2.23 53.49 4.25
CA SER A 15 -2.87 53.33 5.55
C SER A 15 -4.33 53.79 5.53
N ALA A 16 -5.08 53.24 6.50
CA ALA A 16 -6.11 53.82 7.33
C ALA A 16 -7.54 53.90 6.84
N GLY A 17 -8.41 53.36 7.67
CA GLY A 17 -9.85 53.58 7.69
C GLY A 17 -10.53 52.86 8.87
N ARG A 18 -10.34 53.41 10.09
CA ARG A 18 -11.14 53.06 11.29
C ARG A 18 -12.60 53.50 11.11
N ARG A 19 -13.55 52.68 11.48
CA ARG A 19 -14.79 53.10 12.19
C ARG A 19 -15.33 51.94 13.03
N SER A 20 -15.38 52.19 14.32
CA SER A 20 -15.98 51.37 15.37
C SER A 20 -17.50 51.41 15.28
N PHE A 21 -18.14 50.25 15.51
CA PHE A 21 -19.50 50.19 16.07
C PHE A 21 -19.54 49.11 17.15
N ILE A 22 -19.78 49.56 18.36
CA ILE A 22 -20.12 48.73 19.53
C ILE A 22 -21.63 48.54 19.53
N ALA A 23 -22.10 47.29 19.52
CA ALA A 23 -23.40 46.94 20.05
C ALA A 23 -23.30 45.53 20.64
N GLY A 24 -23.48 45.46 21.93
CA GLY A 24 -23.50 44.20 22.68
C GLY A 24 -24.77 43.39 22.44
N LEU A 25 -24.60 42.08 22.46
CA LEU A 25 -25.73 41.16 22.81
C LEU A 25 -25.10 39.93 23.49
N THR A 26 -25.53 39.72 24.71
CA THR A 26 -25.38 38.48 25.49
C THR A 26 -26.05 37.33 24.76
N GLY A 27 -25.33 36.21 24.53
CA GLY A 27 -25.89 35.01 23.90
C GLY A 27 -25.04 33.79 24.22
N SER A 28 -25.56 33.01 25.16
CA SER A 28 -25.41 31.55 25.38
C SER A 28 -24.21 30.83 24.78
N LEU A 29 -23.30 30.37 25.60
CA LEU A 29 -22.34 29.31 25.29
C LEU A 29 -23.10 28.01 24.97
N GLY A 30 -23.31 27.74 23.69
CA GLY A 30 -23.64 26.44 23.19
C GLY A 30 -22.34 25.64 23.04
N VAL A 31 -22.14 24.65 23.90
CA VAL A 31 -21.09 23.62 23.71
C VAL A 31 -21.47 22.83 22.48
N LEU A 32 -20.84 23.15 21.35
CA LEU A 32 -20.84 22.30 20.15
C LEU A 32 -20.03 21.06 20.50
N ALA A 33 -20.73 19.97 20.83
CA ALA A 33 -20.15 18.64 20.87
C ALA A 33 -19.68 18.31 19.44
N VAL A 34 -18.36 18.39 19.21
CA VAL A 34 -17.70 17.86 18.01
C VAL A 34 -17.86 16.33 18.09
N GLN A 35 -18.85 15.80 17.41
CA GLN A 35 -18.93 14.37 17.17
C GLN A 35 -17.72 13.99 16.28
N PRO A 36 -16.95 12.94 16.62
CA PRO A 36 -15.92 12.45 15.72
C PRO A 36 -16.62 12.02 14.42
N ALA A 37 -16.30 12.69 13.33
CA ALA A 37 -16.72 12.27 11.99
C ALA A 37 -16.04 10.90 11.75
N TRP A 38 -16.81 9.85 11.84
CA TRP A 38 -16.42 8.52 11.38
C TRP A 38 -16.12 8.67 9.88
N ALA A 39 -14.86 8.51 9.50
CA ALA A 39 -14.47 8.48 8.11
C ALA A 39 -15.24 7.33 7.45
N GLN A 40 -16.27 7.67 6.69
CA GLN A 40 -16.98 6.73 5.84
C GLN A 40 -15.99 6.31 4.75
N PHE A 41 -15.63 5.04 4.71
CA PHE A 41 -14.83 4.45 3.63
C PHE A 41 -15.55 4.72 2.30
N ARG A 42 -14.99 5.61 1.51
CA ARG A 42 -15.49 5.89 0.17
C ARG A 42 -14.63 5.15 -0.83
N VAL A 43 -15.08 3.97 -1.24
CA VAL A 43 -14.52 3.28 -2.40
C VAL A 43 -15.09 3.95 -3.64
N GLU A 44 -14.27 4.71 -4.36
CA GLU A 44 -14.67 5.24 -5.67
C GLU A 44 -14.46 4.15 -6.72
N VAL A 45 -15.52 3.45 -7.05
CA VAL A 45 -15.54 2.48 -8.15
C VAL A 45 -15.81 3.26 -9.45
N SER A 46 -14.79 3.51 -10.25
CA SER A 46 -14.93 4.06 -11.58
C SER A 46 -14.65 2.95 -12.61
N GLY A 47 -15.68 2.53 -13.33
CA GLY A 47 -15.55 1.63 -14.49
C GLY A 47 -16.51 0.45 -14.47
N VAL A 48 -17.39 0.42 -15.47
CA VAL A 48 -18.29 -0.70 -15.75
C VAL A 48 -17.54 -1.67 -16.67
N GLY A 49 -17.37 -2.94 -16.28
CA GLY A 49 -16.80 -3.90 -17.22
C GLY A 49 -16.32 -5.25 -16.73
N LEU A 50 -16.27 -5.52 -15.45
CA LEU A 50 -16.10 -6.88 -14.93
C LEU A 50 -17.41 -7.30 -14.25
N THR A 51 -17.83 -8.56 -14.46
CA THR A 51 -18.96 -9.14 -13.76
C THR A 51 -18.56 -9.31 -12.30
N GLN A 52 -18.82 -8.29 -11.48
CA GLN A 52 -18.57 -8.37 -10.04
C GLN A 52 -19.51 -9.41 -9.43
N LEU A 53 -18.99 -10.19 -8.48
CA LEU A 53 -19.75 -11.15 -7.70
C LEU A 53 -20.67 -10.43 -6.70
N PRO A 54 -22.01 -10.54 -6.85
CA PRO A 54 -22.93 -9.90 -5.91
C PRO A 54 -22.94 -10.65 -4.58
N ILE A 55 -22.55 -9.99 -3.50
CA ILE A 55 -22.54 -10.55 -2.15
C ILE A 55 -23.40 -9.72 -1.20
N ALA A 56 -24.26 -10.38 -0.43
CA ALA A 56 -24.94 -9.80 0.71
C ALA A 56 -24.13 -10.08 1.97
N ILE A 57 -23.83 -9.05 2.76
CA ILE A 57 -23.17 -9.19 4.06
C ILE A 57 -24.17 -8.70 5.10
N ALA A 58 -24.85 -9.64 5.76
CA ALA A 58 -25.80 -9.34 6.82
C ALA A 58 -25.07 -8.69 8.00
N GLY A 59 -25.77 -7.80 8.72
CA GLY A 59 -25.22 -7.29 9.98
C GLY A 59 -24.96 -8.47 10.93
N PHE A 60 -23.76 -8.52 11.50
CA PHE A 60 -23.43 -9.58 12.46
C PHE A 60 -24.13 -9.32 13.77
N ARG A 61 -24.68 -10.35 14.39
CA ARG A 61 -25.27 -10.23 15.71
C ARG A 61 -24.20 -9.74 16.71
N GLY A 62 -24.51 -8.70 17.47
CA GLY A 62 -23.59 -8.09 18.44
C GLY A 62 -22.57 -7.10 17.85
N ASP A 63 -22.49 -6.97 16.53
CA ASP A 63 -21.54 -6.06 15.86
C ASP A 63 -21.79 -4.57 16.22
N ALA A 64 -23.05 -4.20 16.47
CA ALA A 64 -23.41 -2.83 16.88
C ALA A 64 -22.76 -2.40 18.20
N GLN A 65 -22.52 -3.32 19.12
CA GLN A 65 -21.88 -3.11 20.43
C GLN A 65 -20.37 -3.38 20.38
N SER A 66 -19.85 -3.93 19.28
CA SER A 66 -18.42 -4.18 19.11
C SER A 66 -17.63 -2.87 18.89
N PRO A 67 -16.42 -2.76 19.44
CA PRO A 67 -15.52 -1.64 19.16
C PRO A 67 -15.17 -1.46 17.68
N GLN A 68 -15.20 -2.55 16.92
CA GLN A 68 -15.00 -2.57 15.48
C GLN A 68 -16.23 -3.13 14.78
N LYS A 69 -16.61 -2.57 13.63
CA LYS A 69 -17.75 -3.00 12.83
C LYS A 69 -17.30 -4.07 11.83
N ILE A 70 -17.31 -5.33 12.25
CA ILE A 70 -16.74 -6.45 11.51
C ILE A 70 -17.39 -6.58 10.12
N ALA A 71 -18.72 -6.58 10.04
CA ALA A 71 -19.43 -6.69 8.77
C ALA A 71 -19.06 -5.56 7.78
N ALA A 72 -18.93 -4.32 8.28
CA ALA A 72 -18.58 -3.18 7.45
C ALA A 72 -17.13 -3.24 6.93
N ILE A 73 -16.18 -3.72 7.77
CA ILE A 73 -14.79 -3.90 7.35
C ILE A 73 -14.72 -4.98 6.27
N VAL A 74 -15.38 -6.12 6.46
CA VAL A 74 -15.42 -7.21 5.45
C VAL A 74 -16.00 -6.71 4.14
N GLN A 75 -17.08 -5.93 4.18
CA GLN A 75 -17.69 -5.37 2.98
C GLN A 75 -16.71 -4.43 2.25
N ALA A 76 -16.09 -3.49 2.96
CA ALA A 76 -15.14 -2.55 2.37
C ALA A 76 -13.92 -3.25 1.74
N ASP A 77 -13.42 -4.31 2.38
CA ASP A 77 -12.33 -5.14 1.86
C ASP A 77 -12.71 -5.80 0.53
N LEU A 78 -13.85 -6.48 0.49
CA LEU A 78 -14.31 -7.18 -0.70
C LEU A 78 -14.59 -6.21 -1.85
N GLU A 79 -15.24 -5.07 -1.60
CA GLU A 79 -15.49 -4.05 -2.62
C GLU A 79 -14.18 -3.46 -3.17
N ARG A 80 -13.20 -3.17 -2.29
CA ARG A 80 -11.88 -2.64 -2.69
C ARG A 80 -11.10 -3.60 -3.59
N SER A 81 -11.32 -4.91 -3.49
CA SER A 81 -10.71 -5.89 -4.39
C SER A 81 -11.16 -5.74 -5.85
N GLY A 82 -12.30 -5.09 -6.07
CA GLY A 82 -12.92 -4.95 -7.37
C GLY A 82 -13.66 -6.18 -7.87
N GLN A 83 -13.57 -7.30 -7.18
CA GLN A 83 -14.21 -8.56 -7.56
C GLN A 83 -15.65 -8.67 -7.06
N PHE A 84 -16.05 -7.86 -6.07
CA PHE A 84 -17.33 -7.96 -5.39
C PHE A 84 -18.14 -6.68 -5.49
N ARG A 85 -19.46 -6.85 -5.49
CA ARG A 85 -20.45 -5.79 -5.35
C ARG A 85 -21.36 -6.11 -4.19
N ALA A 86 -21.46 -5.19 -3.23
CA ALA A 86 -22.38 -5.35 -2.11
C ALA A 86 -23.83 -5.31 -2.56
N VAL A 87 -24.66 -6.17 -1.98
CA VAL A 87 -26.10 -6.21 -2.13
C VAL A 87 -26.75 -5.71 -0.84
N ASP A 88 -27.73 -4.80 -0.98
CA ASP A 88 -28.43 -4.25 0.17
C ASP A 88 -29.12 -5.34 1.00
N THR A 89 -28.83 -5.38 2.28
CA THR A 89 -29.37 -6.34 3.24
C THR A 89 -30.65 -5.84 3.94
N ALA A 90 -31.08 -4.60 3.67
CA ALA A 90 -32.21 -3.92 4.35
C ALA A 90 -32.08 -3.98 5.89
N GLY A 91 -30.85 -3.90 6.41
CA GLY A 91 -30.54 -3.90 7.83
C GLY A 91 -30.77 -5.25 8.54
N GLN A 92 -30.91 -6.35 7.81
CA GLN A 92 -31.06 -7.68 8.44
C GLN A 92 -29.77 -8.09 9.16
N ASN A 93 -29.95 -8.54 10.42
CA ASN A 93 -28.89 -9.12 11.23
C ASN A 93 -29.08 -10.63 11.30
N LEU A 94 -28.11 -11.38 10.86
CA LEU A 94 -28.13 -12.85 10.85
C LEU A 94 -26.84 -13.38 11.46
N ASP A 95 -26.97 -14.29 12.41
CA ASP A 95 -25.82 -14.98 12.99
C ASP A 95 -25.40 -16.22 12.17
N GLU A 96 -24.27 -16.81 12.51
CA GLU A 96 -23.71 -17.99 11.85
C GLU A 96 -24.54 -19.28 12.01
N ASN A 97 -25.46 -19.31 12.99
CA ASN A 97 -26.37 -20.45 13.24
C ASN A 97 -27.71 -20.28 12.54
N SER A 98 -27.98 -19.09 12.03
CA SER A 98 -29.20 -18.81 11.28
C SER A 98 -29.27 -19.68 10.04
N ARG A 99 -30.47 -20.22 9.76
CA ARG A 99 -30.81 -20.84 8.48
C ARG A 99 -31.55 -19.81 7.62
N PRO A 100 -30.85 -19.01 6.79
CA PRO A 100 -31.49 -17.96 6.04
C PRO A 100 -32.43 -18.53 4.98
N ASP A 101 -33.56 -17.86 4.75
CA ASP A 101 -34.36 -18.11 3.57
C ASP A 101 -33.61 -17.55 2.34
N LEU A 102 -32.92 -18.43 1.60
CA LEU A 102 -32.10 -18.06 0.46
C LEU A 102 -32.95 -17.54 -0.71
N SER A 103 -34.27 -17.79 -0.75
CA SER A 103 -35.16 -17.24 -1.78
C SER A 103 -35.23 -15.70 -1.71
N VAL A 104 -35.22 -15.14 -0.50
CA VAL A 104 -35.22 -13.71 -0.25
C VAL A 104 -33.95 -13.07 -0.84
N TRP A 105 -32.80 -13.71 -0.69
CA TRP A 105 -31.52 -13.21 -1.16
C TRP A 105 -31.39 -13.33 -2.69
N ARG A 106 -31.95 -14.40 -3.29
CA ARG A 106 -32.06 -14.50 -4.76
C ARG A 106 -32.90 -13.37 -5.36
N GLN A 107 -34.03 -13.04 -4.73
CA GLN A 107 -34.87 -11.91 -5.17
C GLN A 107 -34.12 -10.57 -5.10
N ARG A 108 -33.16 -10.41 -4.21
CA ARG A 108 -32.26 -9.26 -4.10
C ARG A 108 -31.05 -9.32 -5.06
N ALA A 109 -30.97 -10.35 -5.90
CA ALA A 109 -29.87 -10.57 -6.82
C ALA A 109 -28.51 -10.72 -6.11
N ALA A 110 -28.46 -11.38 -4.94
CA ALA A 110 -27.25 -11.81 -4.28
C ALA A 110 -26.90 -13.24 -4.74
N ASP A 111 -25.64 -13.46 -5.11
CA ASP A 111 -25.11 -14.79 -5.42
C ASP A 111 -24.58 -15.49 -4.17
N SER A 112 -24.15 -14.71 -3.18
CA SER A 112 -23.60 -15.18 -1.91
C SER A 112 -24.14 -14.38 -0.74
N LEU A 113 -24.19 -15.01 0.45
CA LEU A 113 -24.60 -14.38 1.71
C LEU A 113 -23.59 -14.72 2.79
N LEU A 114 -23.08 -13.69 3.48
CA LEU A 114 -22.27 -13.83 4.69
C LEU A 114 -23.12 -13.46 5.91
N THR A 115 -23.13 -14.35 6.91
CA THR A 115 -23.79 -14.16 8.21
C THR A 115 -22.76 -14.29 9.32
N GLY A 116 -23.01 -13.74 10.53
CA GLY A 116 -22.04 -13.88 11.61
C GLY A 116 -22.46 -13.27 12.94
N SER A 117 -21.59 -13.42 13.93
CA SER A 117 -21.77 -12.87 15.27
C SER A 117 -20.45 -12.38 15.86
N VAL A 118 -20.57 -11.42 16.78
CA VAL A 118 -19.48 -10.91 17.61
C VAL A 118 -19.96 -10.93 19.05
N THR A 119 -19.32 -11.71 19.91
CA THR A 119 -19.69 -11.86 21.31
C THR A 119 -18.51 -11.55 22.21
N ARG A 120 -18.67 -10.65 23.16
CA ARG A 120 -17.66 -10.41 24.20
C ARG A 120 -17.75 -11.51 25.25
N LEU A 121 -16.63 -12.16 25.52
CA LEU A 121 -16.49 -13.23 26.53
C LEU A 121 -16.23 -12.64 27.93
N ALA A 122 -16.45 -13.47 28.96
CA ALA A 122 -16.26 -13.07 30.35
C ALA A 122 -14.82 -12.66 30.68
N ASP A 123 -13.84 -13.20 29.97
CA ASP A 123 -12.42 -12.87 30.12
C ASP A 123 -11.97 -11.62 29.33
N GLY A 124 -12.92 -10.92 28.68
CA GLY A 124 -12.68 -9.72 27.92
C GLY A 124 -12.28 -9.92 26.45
N ARG A 125 -12.03 -11.16 26.04
CA ARG A 125 -11.82 -11.52 24.62
C ARG A 125 -13.13 -11.44 23.84
N PHE A 126 -13.02 -11.59 22.53
CA PHE A 126 -14.16 -11.61 21.61
C PHE A 126 -14.18 -12.93 20.84
N ASP A 127 -15.37 -13.52 20.75
CA ASP A 127 -15.68 -14.65 19.88
C ASP A 127 -16.35 -14.08 18.62
N VAL A 128 -15.63 -14.15 17.48
CA VAL A 128 -16.11 -13.69 16.17
C VAL A 128 -16.33 -14.90 15.30
N ARG A 129 -17.55 -15.05 14.81
CA ARG A 129 -17.95 -16.20 13.97
C ARG A 129 -18.60 -15.73 12.69
N CYS A 130 -18.41 -16.49 11.61
CA CYS A 130 -19.11 -16.23 10.36
C CYS A 130 -19.47 -17.54 9.65
N ARG A 131 -20.43 -17.44 8.73
CA ARG A 131 -20.84 -18.52 7.82
C ARG A 131 -21.17 -17.92 6.46
N LEU A 132 -20.68 -18.60 5.42
CA LEU A 132 -20.86 -18.19 4.03
C LEU A 132 -21.80 -19.16 3.31
N TRP A 133 -22.73 -18.63 2.55
CA TRP A 133 -23.72 -19.38 1.78
C TRP A 133 -23.61 -19.06 0.30
N ASP A 134 -23.66 -20.09 -0.54
CA ASP A 134 -23.97 -19.97 -1.97
C ASP A 134 -25.50 -19.87 -2.12
N VAL A 135 -25.96 -18.67 -2.45
CA VAL A 135 -27.40 -18.37 -2.57
C VAL A 135 -27.99 -19.02 -3.82
N VAL A 136 -27.21 -19.11 -4.90
CA VAL A 136 -27.65 -19.68 -6.17
C VAL A 136 -27.85 -21.19 -6.04
N ARG A 137 -26.86 -21.90 -5.50
CA ARG A 137 -26.90 -23.36 -5.34
C ARG A 137 -27.60 -23.79 -4.07
N GLY A 138 -27.86 -22.90 -3.13
CA GLY A 138 -28.47 -23.25 -1.85
C GLY A 138 -27.56 -24.04 -0.93
N GLN A 139 -26.24 -23.79 -1.00
CA GLN A 139 -25.23 -24.57 -0.28
C GLN A 139 -24.53 -23.76 0.82
N ASP A 140 -24.21 -24.43 1.91
CA ASP A 140 -23.31 -23.91 2.94
C ASP A 140 -21.86 -24.10 2.46
N LEU A 141 -21.12 -22.99 2.33
CA LEU A 141 -19.71 -22.98 1.93
C LEU A 141 -18.75 -23.06 3.13
N GLY A 142 -19.30 -23.19 4.34
CA GLY A 142 -18.55 -23.25 5.60
C GLY A 142 -18.46 -21.94 6.33
N GLY A 143 -17.71 -21.94 7.42
CA GLY A 143 -17.55 -20.77 8.29
C GLY A 143 -16.21 -20.72 8.98
N GLN A 144 -15.98 -19.64 9.71
CA GLN A 144 -14.79 -19.40 10.52
C GLN A 144 -15.18 -18.98 11.94
N SER A 145 -14.29 -19.26 12.90
CA SER A 145 -14.44 -18.84 14.30
C SER A 145 -13.09 -18.40 14.86
N TYR A 146 -13.07 -17.24 15.53
CA TYR A 146 -11.89 -16.65 16.13
C TYR A 146 -12.18 -16.21 17.56
N VAL A 147 -11.38 -16.69 18.52
CA VAL A 147 -11.40 -16.17 19.91
C VAL A 147 -10.16 -15.32 20.10
N ILE A 148 -10.32 -14.01 20.17
CA ILE A 148 -9.25 -13.03 20.02
C ILE A 148 -9.34 -11.90 21.04
N PRO A 149 -8.23 -11.22 21.40
CA PRO A 149 -8.26 -9.98 22.14
C PRO A 149 -8.90 -8.84 21.33
N GLN A 150 -9.34 -7.80 22.02
CA GLN A 150 -9.99 -6.63 21.39
C GLN A 150 -9.12 -5.97 20.30
N GLY A 151 -7.79 -5.95 20.49
CA GLY A 151 -6.86 -5.36 19.52
C GLY A 151 -6.85 -6.06 18.16
N ASP A 152 -7.25 -7.35 18.11
CA ASP A 152 -7.21 -8.17 16.89
C ASP A 152 -8.57 -8.23 16.17
N LEU A 153 -9.56 -7.47 16.62
CA LEU A 153 -10.89 -7.47 15.98
C LEU A 153 -10.82 -7.09 14.50
N ARG A 154 -10.03 -6.06 14.12
CA ARG A 154 -9.83 -5.69 12.72
C ARG A 154 -9.20 -6.83 11.93
N LEU A 155 -8.13 -7.42 12.45
CA LEU A 155 -7.46 -8.54 11.81
C LEU A 155 -8.41 -9.72 11.58
N SER A 156 -9.35 -9.99 12.51
CA SER A 156 -10.37 -11.03 12.30
C SER A 156 -11.33 -10.70 11.16
N ALA A 157 -11.71 -9.43 11.00
CA ALA A 157 -12.55 -9.00 9.88
C ALA A 157 -11.81 -9.19 8.55
N HIS A 158 -10.55 -8.80 8.46
CA HIS A 158 -9.70 -9.02 7.28
C HIS A 158 -9.54 -10.51 6.95
N ARG A 159 -9.36 -11.38 7.97
CA ARG A 159 -9.32 -12.85 7.77
C ARG A 159 -10.65 -13.42 7.29
N ILE A 160 -11.78 -12.89 7.75
CA ILE A 160 -13.09 -13.26 7.21
C ILE A 160 -13.22 -12.83 5.75
N ALA A 161 -12.77 -11.63 5.41
CA ALA A 161 -12.73 -11.18 4.02
C ALA A 161 -11.82 -12.07 3.15
N ASP A 162 -10.64 -12.46 3.65
CA ASP A 162 -9.75 -13.42 2.96
C ASP A 162 -10.43 -14.76 2.74
N PHE A 163 -11.11 -15.31 3.75
CA PHE A 163 -11.87 -16.54 3.66
C PHE A 163 -12.97 -16.46 2.59
N VAL A 164 -13.77 -15.40 2.59
CA VAL A 164 -14.84 -15.17 1.61
C VAL A 164 -14.25 -15.05 0.20
N TYR A 165 -13.18 -14.26 0.05
CA TYR A 165 -12.50 -14.06 -1.21
C TYR A 165 -11.99 -15.39 -1.78
N GLU A 166 -11.27 -16.17 -0.98
CA GLU A 166 -10.72 -17.46 -1.40
C GLU A 166 -11.81 -18.48 -1.76
N LYS A 167 -12.89 -18.53 -0.96
CA LYS A 167 -14.00 -19.45 -1.23
C LYS A 167 -14.74 -19.14 -2.53
N LEU A 168 -14.88 -17.88 -2.89
CA LEU A 168 -15.66 -17.46 -4.04
C LEU A 168 -14.83 -17.28 -5.32
N THR A 169 -13.53 -16.98 -5.20
CA THR A 169 -12.65 -16.76 -6.35
C THR A 169 -11.64 -17.88 -6.60
N GLY A 170 -11.36 -18.70 -5.59
CA GLY A 170 -10.30 -19.72 -5.63
C GLY A 170 -8.89 -19.16 -5.41
N GLU A 171 -8.75 -17.86 -5.19
CA GLU A 171 -7.47 -17.18 -4.98
C GLU A 171 -7.35 -16.71 -3.53
N LYS A 172 -6.12 -16.65 -3.01
CA LYS A 172 -5.90 -16.15 -1.65
C LYS A 172 -6.27 -14.68 -1.53
N GLY A 173 -7.00 -14.32 -0.47
CA GLY A 173 -7.27 -12.95 -0.09
C GLY A 173 -6.00 -12.24 0.42
N ILE A 174 -6.02 -10.92 0.37
CA ILE A 174 -4.86 -10.08 0.74
C ILE A 174 -5.18 -9.12 1.88
N PHE A 175 -6.38 -9.21 2.46
CA PHE A 175 -6.89 -8.19 3.37
C PHE A 175 -6.20 -8.25 4.73
N SER A 176 -5.76 -9.42 5.19
CA SER A 176 -4.96 -9.59 6.41
C SER A 176 -3.46 -9.32 6.21
N THR A 177 -3.03 -8.82 5.05
CA THR A 177 -1.65 -8.41 4.81
C THR A 177 -1.39 -6.99 5.31
N ARG A 178 -0.13 -6.51 5.22
CA ARG A 178 0.27 -5.19 5.71
C ARG A 178 0.96 -4.38 4.63
N ILE A 179 0.88 -3.05 4.77
CA ILE A 179 1.60 -2.09 3.94
C ILE A 179 2.55 -1.30 4.83
N ALA A 180 3.82 -1.18 4.41
CA ALA A 180 4.76 -0.23 4.98
C ALA A 180 4.77 1.05 4.14
N TYR A 181 4.93 2.21 4.77
CA TYR A 181 5.08 3.49 4.07
C TYR A 181 5.77 4.52 4.96
N VAL A 182 6.22 5.59 4.36
CA VAL A 182 6.87 6.69 5.06
C VAL A 182 5.98 7.93 5.05
N THR A 183 5.96 8.66 6.18
CA THR A 183 5.36 9.99 6.22
C THR A 183 6.37 11.01 6.70
N LYS A 184 6.21 12.25 6.22
CA LYS A 184 6.85 13.43 6.78
C LYS A 184 5.80 14.32 7.40
N VAL A 185 5.90 14.55 8.71
CA VAL A 185 5.01 15.45 9.47
C VAL A 185 5.86 16.47 10.20
N GLY A 186 5.81 17.71 9.75
CA GLY A 186 6.73 18.75 10.22
C GLY A 186 8.19 18.35 10.00
N PRO A 187 9.07 18.40 11.03
CA PRO A 187 10.48 18.02 10.90
C PRO A 187 10.73 16.51 11.07
N ARG A 188 9.71 15.68 11.23
CA ARG A 188 9.86 14.25 11.56
C ARG A 188 9.43 13.35 10.43
N TYR A 189 10.21 12.30 10.24
CA TYR A 189 9.90 11.19 9.35
C TYR A 189 9.47 9.98 10.17
N ASN A 190 8.43 9.28 9.71
CA ASN A 190 7.93 8.08 10.38
C ASN A 190 7.83 6.95 9.37
N LEU A 191 8.35 5.79 9.74
CA LEU A 191 8.11 4.53 9.04
C LEU A 191 6.89 3.88 9.70
N TRP A 192 5.84 3.67 8.94
CA TRP A 192 4.60 3.08 9.39
C TRP A 192 4.41 1.67 8.85
N VAL A 193 3.70 0.86 9.63
CA VAL A 193 3.13 -0.42 9.20
C VAL A 193 1.64 -0.37 9.49
N ALA A 194 0.83 -0.51 8.46
CA ALA A 194 -0.63 -0.47 8.53
C ALA A 194 -1.26 -1.75 7.98
N ASP A 195 -2.55 -1.96 8.24
CA ASP A 195 -3.35 -2.96 7.56
C ASP A 195 -3.43 -2.64 6.05
N SER A 196 -3.83 -3.59 5.24
CA SER A 196 -3.88 -3.44 3.77
C SER A 196 -4.86 -2.34 3.29
N ASP A 197 -5.75 -1.88 4.17
CA ASP A 197 -6.68 -0.77 3.91
C ASP A 197 -6.14 0.59 4.38
N GLY A 198 -4.93 0.62 4.95
CA GLY A 198 -4.26 1.81 5.47
C GLY A 198 -4.62 2.18 6.91
N GLU A 199 -5.59 1.49 7.52
CA GLU A 199 -5.96 1.69 8.91
C GLU A 199 -5.04 0.90 9.87
N GLY A 200 -5.22 1.11 11.18
CA GLY A 200 -4.45 0.39 12.19
C GLY A 200 -2.95 0.68 12.16
N ALA A 201 -2.53 1.78 11.53
CA ALA A 201 -1.14 2.13 11.35
C ALA A 201 -0.38 2.25 12.68
N GLN A 202 0.74 1.54 12.79
CA GLN A 202 1.66 1.56 13.91
C GLN A 202 3.01 2.11 13.46
N SER A 203 3.57 3.04 14.23
CA SER A 203 4.90 3.58 13.96
C SER A 203 5.97 2.55 14.28
N ALA A 204 6.66 2.05 13.26
CA ALA A 204 7.83 1.20 13.43
C ALA A 204 9.07 2.02 13.82
N LEU A 205 9.19 3.26 13.30
CA LEU A 205 10.30 4.14 13.59
C LEU A 205 9.90 5.60 13.40
N THR A 206 10.36 6.47 14.30
CA THR A 206 10.30 7.93 14.15
C THR A 206 11.72 8.49 14.17
N SER A 207 12.07 9.35 13.21
CA SER A 207 13.40 9.97 13.07
C SER A 207 13.29 11.46 12.73
N PRO A 208 14.21 12.31 13.23
CA PRO A 208 14.33 13.68 12.74
C PRO A 208 14.98 13.74 11.35
N GLU A 209 15.66 12.67 10.92
CA GLU A 209 16.32 12.57 9.63
C GLU A 209 15.50 11.71 8.66
N PRO A 210 15.66 11.89 7.34
CA PRO A 210 14.91 11.13 6.35
C PRO A 210 15.00 9.63 6.52
N ILE A 211 13.86 8.98 6.29
CA ILE A 211 13.71 7.53 6.10
C ILE A 211 13.12 7.37 4.70
N ILE A 212 13.71 6.49 3.88
CA ILE A 212 13.25 6.21 2.52
C ILE A 212 13.38 4.72 2.18
N SER A 213 12.75 4.31 1.08
CA SER A 213 12.85 2.98 0.44
C SER A 213 12.62 1.81 1.41
N PRO A 214 11.49 1.76 2.12
CA PRO A 214 11.13 0.57 2.89
C PRO A 214 10.93 -0.62 1.93
N ALA A 215 11.37 -1.80 2.36
CA ALA A 215 11.23 -3.04 1.60
C ALA A 215 10.99 -4.21 2.55
N TRP A 216 9.86 -4.90 2.39
CA TRP A 216 9.52 -6.09 3.19
C TRP A 216 10.42 -7.26 2.88
N SER A 217 10.85 -7.96 3.91
CA SER A 217 11.43 -9.29 3.74
C SER A 217 10.36 -10.28 3.24
N PRO A 218 10.74 -11.36 2.52
CA PRO A 218 9.78 -12.33 1.99
C PRO A 218 8.94 -13.04 3.05
N THR A 219 9.37 -12.99 4.32
CA THR A 219 8.63 -13.58 5.45
C THR A 219 7.68 -12.60 6.12
N GLY A 220 7.76 -11.29 5.79
CA GLY A 220 7.03 -10.24 6.48
C GLY A 220 7.52 -9.93 7.90
N ALA A 221 8.61 -10.56 8.36
CA ALA A 221 9.14 -10.36 9.71
C ALA A 221 10.02 -9.10 9.82
N GLN A 222 10.63 -8.68 8.73
CA GLN A 222 11.58 -7.57 8.71
C GLN A 222 11.26 -6.56 7.61
N LEU A 223 11.63 -5.29 7.88
CA LEU A 223 11.69 -4.20 6.90
C LEU A 223 13.14 -3.78 6.73
N ALA A 224 13.66 -3.79 5.49
CA ALA A 224 14.84 -3.02 5.15
C ALA A 224 14.41 -1.59 4.82
N TYR A 225 15.23 -0.60 5.15
CA TYR A 225 14.99 0.80 4.78
C TYR A 225 16.30 1.58 4.83
N VAL A 226 16.31 2.73 4.19
CA VAL A 226 17.41 3.69 4.23
C VAL A 226 17.15 4.72 5.31
N SER A 227 18.14 4.98 6.16
CA SER A 227 18.11 6.04 7.18
C SER A 227 19.26 7.02 7.00
N PHE A 228 18.99 8.29 7.23
CA PHE A 228 19.97 9.35 7.21
C PHE A 228 20.44 9.77 8.61
N GLU A 229 20.08 9.05 9.67
CA GLU A 229 20.51 9.32 11.07
C GLU A 229 22.03 9.46 11.21
N SER A 230 22.82 8.77 10.39
CA SER A 230 24.28 8.85 10.35
C SER A 230 24.82 10.02 9.49
N ARG A 231 23.99 11.00 9.11
CA ARG A 231 24.29 12.10 8.19
C ARG A 231 24.71 11.64 6.78
N LYS A 232 24.51 10.39 6.48
CA LYS A 232 24.62 9.78 5.14
C LYS A 232 23.59 8.64 5.04
N PRO A 233 23.17 8.24 3.83
CA PRO A 233 22.25 7.12 3.69
C PRO A 233 22.95 5.80 4.07
N VAL A 234 22.32 5.07 4.98
CA VAL A 234 22.70 3.71 5.42
C VAL A 234 21.48 2.81 5.44
N ILE A 235 21.67 1.50 5.24
CA ILE A 235 20.58 0.54 5.19
C ILE A 235 20.50 -0.24 6.51
N TYR A 236 19.31 -0.26 7.10
CA TYR A 236 18.98 -1.07 8.27
C TYR A 236 17.99 -2.17 7.90
N ALA A 237 18.04 -3.29 8.63
CA ALA A 237 16.92 -4.21 8.77
C ALA A 237 16.27 -4.00 10.14
N HIS A 238 14.95 -3.90 10.16
CA HIS A 238 14.12 -3.66 11.34
C HIS A 238 13.21 -4.87 11.54
N ASP A 239 13.29 -5.53 12.66
CA ASP A 239 12.38 -6.60 13.07
C ASP A 239 11.08 -5.97 13.55
N VAL A 240 9.99 -6.24 12.83
CA VAL A 240 8.70 -5.55 13.04
C VAL A 240 8.07 -5.89 14.39
N ALA A 241 8.27 -7.12 14.88
CA ALA A 241 7.66 -7.57 16.12
C ALA A 241 8.39 -7.02 17.36
N SER A 242 9.73 -7.02 17.32
CA SER A 242 10.54 -6.61 18.48
C SER A 242 11.01 -5.15 18.42
N GLY A 243 10.89 -4.47 17.27
CA GLY A 243 11.43 -3.13 17.04
C GLY A 243 12.97 -3.08 16.98
N LYS A 244 13.66 -4.23 17.01
CA LYS A 244 15.13 -4.27 16.96
C LYS A 244 15.63 -3.94 15.56
N ARG A 245 16.65 -3.09 15.49
CA ARG A 245 17.30 -2.68 14.24
C ARG A 245 18.69 -3.29 14.12
N ARG A 246 19.07 -3.69 12.92
CA ARG A 246 20.39 -4.17 12.56
C ARG A 246 20.91 -3.44 11.34
N LEU A 247 22.14 -2.94 11.42
CA LEU A 247 22.80 -2.30 10.30
C LEU A 247 23.15 -3.34 9.22
N LEU A 248 22.68 -3.14 7.99
CA LEU A 248 22.96 -4.01 6.83
C LEU A 248 24.08 -3.46 5.96
N ALA A 249 24.03 -2.16 5.64
CA ALA A 249 25.02 -1.53 4.78
C ALA A 249 25.36 -0.13 5.29
N ASN A 250 26.64 0.09 5.53
CA ASN A 250 27.25 1.37 5.89
C ASN A 250 28.60 1.55 5.16
N PHE A 251 28.59 1.29 3.87
CA PHE A 251 29.77 1.46 3.05
C PHE A 251 30.05 2.95 2.76
N ARG A 252 31.23 3.25 2.27
CA ARG A 252 31.60 4.61 1.83
C ARG A 252 30.59 5.08 0.77
N GLY A 253 30.21 6.36 0.79
CA GLY A 253 29.25 6.94 -0.14
C GLY A 253 27.79 6.61 0.20
N SER A 254 26.94 6.57 -0.82
CA SER A 254 25.51 6.27 -0.69
C SER A 254 25.25 4.77 -0.54
N ASN A 255 24.28 4.41 0.26
CA ASN A 255 23.74 3.07 0.44
C ASN A 255 22.21 3.19 0.38
N SER A 256 21.59 2.77 -0.71
CA SER A 256 20.17 3.07 -1.00
C SER A 256 19.45 1.95 -1.71
N ALA A 257 18.13 2.09 -1.86
CA ALA A 257 17.23 1.22 -2.62
C ALA A 257 17.44 -0.28 -2.35
N PRO A 258 17.26 -0.76 -1.11
CA PRO A 258 17.39 -2.19 -0.80
C PRO A 258 16.22 -2.98 -1.39
N ALA A 259 16.50 -4.13 -1.98
CA ALA A 259 15.49 -5.09 -2.43
C ALA A 259 15.86 -6.50 -1.95
N TRP A 260 14.94 -7.17 -1.27
CA TRP A 260 15.17 -8.54 -0.79
C TRP A 260 15.10 -9.56 -1.91
N ALA A 261 16.02 -10.51 -1.89
CA ALA A 261 15.88 -11.72 -2.69
C ALA A 261 14.69 -12.57 -2.19
N PRO A 262 13.93 -13.25 -3.06
CA PRO A 262 12.75 -14.04 -2.67
C PRO A 262 13.03 -15.14 -1.64
N ASN A 263 14.27 -15.64 -1.59
CA ASN A 263 14.70 -16.64 -0.60
C ASN A 263 15.06 -16.04 0.79
N GLY A 264 15.10 -14.69 0.89
CA GLY A 264 15.41 -13.98 2.14
C GLY A 264 16.87 -14.03 2.59
N ASN A 265 17.78 -14.65 1.85
CA ASN A 265 19.17 -14.85 2.25
C ASN A 265 20.08 -13.66 1.94
N GLN A 266 19.67 -12.77 1.05
CA GLN A 266 20.41 -11.59 0.63
C GLN A 266 19.47 -10.47 0.18
N LEU A 267 20.06 -9.28 0.07
CA LEU A 267 19.47 -8.12 -0.59
C LEU A 267 20.35 -7.71 -1.78
N VAL A 268 19.75 -7.05 -2.77
CA VAL A 268 20.50 -6.20 -3.70
C VAL A 268 20.22 -4.75 -3.32
N ALA A 269 21.26 -3.92 -3.33
CA ALA A 269 21.16 -2.51 -3.01
C ALA A 269 22.05 -1.68 -3.93
N THR A 270 21.75 -0.39 -4.03
CA THR A 270 22.58 0.59 -4.74
C THR A 270 23.64 1.13 -3.81
N LEU A 271 24.92 0.95 -4.18
CA LEU A 271 26.06 1.52 -3.44
C LEU A 271 26.92 2.38 -4.37
N SER A 272 27.46 3.48 -3.84
CA SER A 272 28.42 4.33 -4.57
C SER A 272 29.84 4.21 -4.03
N ARG A 273 30.17 3.13 -3.31
CA ARG A 273 31.45 2.91 -2.60
C ARG A 273 32.69 2.93 -3.49
N ASP A 274 32.55 2.49 -4.74
CA ASP A 274 33.65 2.32 -5.69
C ASP A 274 33.55 3.33 -6.88
N GLY A 275 32.92 4.51 -6.65
CA GLY A 275 32.71 5.55 -7.66
C GLY A 275 31.23 5.82 -7.91
N GLY A 276 30.71 5.57 -9.13
CA GLY A 276 29.30 5.76 -9.47
C GLY A 276 28.38 4.77 -8.76
N SER A 277 27.06 5.07 -8.80
CA SER A 277 26.01 4.21 -8.22
C SER A 277 25.89 2.91 -8.99
N GLN A 278 26.12 1.77 -8.33
CA GLN A 278 26.09 0.44 -8.90
C GLN A 278 25.33 -0.53 -7.97
N LEU A 279 24.93 -1.67 -8.50
CA LEU A 279 24.21 -2.69 -7.74
C LEU A 279 25.18 -3.66 -7.06
N TYR A 280 24.87 -3.98 -5.80
CA TYR A 280 25.63 -4.92 -4.98
C TYR A 280 24.71 -5.90 -4.27
N ALA A 281 25.09 -7.17 -4.24
CA ALA A 281 24.47 -8.18 -3.38
C ALA A 281 25.10 -8.10 -1.99
N ILE A 282 24.25 -8.09 -0.96
CA ILE A 282 24.60 -7.99 0.47
C ILE A 282 23.92 -9.15 1.19
N PRO A 283 24.65 -9.97 1.98
CA PRO A 283 24.02 -11.01 2.78
C PRO A 283 22.94 -10.44 3.71
N ALA A 284 21.84 -11.16 3.90
CA ALA A 284 20.77 -10.73 4.80
C ALA A 284 21.25 -10.53 6.26
N THR A 285 22.37 -11.15 6.63
CA THR A 285 23.04 -10.97 7.91
C THR A 285 23.93 -9.73 7.99
N GLY A 286 24.12 -9.02 6.89
CA GLY A 286 25.15 -7.98 6.72
C GLY A 286 26.51 -8.59 6.36
N GLY A 287 27.52 -7.74 6.20
CA GLY A 287 28.87 -8.14 5.87
C GLY A 287 29.33 -7.64 4.49
N GLU A 288 30.22 -8.39 3.81
CA GLU A 288 30.81 -7.97 2.54
C GLU A 288 29.78 -7.89 1.42
N ALA A 289 29.83 -6.78 0.68
CA ALA A 289 28.99 -6.54 -0.48
C ALA A 289 29.74 -6.96 -1.77
N ARG A 290 29.10 -7.81 -2.59
CA ARG A 290 29.59 -8.25 -3.88
C ARG A 290 28.97 -7.41 -5.00
N ARG A 291 29.79 -6.74 -5.78
CA ARG A 291 29.36 -5.91 -6.91
C ARG A 291 28.74 -6.77 -8.02
N LEU A 292 27.59 -6.31 -8.55
CA LEU A 292 26.84 -6.98 -9.61
C LEU A 292 26.94 -6.26 -10.95
N THR A 293 26.96 -4.91 -10.94
CA THR A 293 27.09 -4.10 -12.17
C THR A 293 28.40 -3.36 -12.21
N GLN A 294 28.95 -3.20 -13.44
CA GLN A 294 30.19 -2.47 -13.71
C GLN A 294 29.96 -1.61 -14.95
N SER A 295 29.46 -0.42 -14.76
CA SER A 295 29.20 0.55 -15.83
C SER A 295 29.65 1.94 -15.42
N ALA A 296 29.78 2.85 -16.38
CA ALA A 296 29.96 4.29 -16.11
C ALA A 296 28.63 4.98 -15.78
N SER A 297 27.51 4.27 -15.92
CA SER A 297 26.15 4.75 -15.73
C SER A 297 25.69 4.62 -14.28
N ILE A 298 24.59 5.27 -13.95
CA ILE A 298 23.87 5.11 -12.69
C ILE A 298 23.00 3.86 -12.80
N ASP A 299 23.28 2.85 -11.97
CA ASP A 299 22.45 1.66 -11.81
C ASP A 299 21.83 1.68 -10.41
N THR A 300 20.49 1.73 -10.34
CA THR A 300 19.73 1.95 -9.10
C THR A 300 18.37 1.23 -9.10
N GLU A 301 17.63 1.31 -7.97
CA GLU A 301 16.27 0.78 -7.80
C GLU A 301 16.14 -0.69 -8.25
N PRO A 302 16.90 -1.61 -7.64
CA PRO A 302 16.79 -3.02 -7.97
C PRO A 302 15.46 -3.61 -7.50
N ALA A 303 14.91 -4.56 -8.28
CA ALA A 303 13.76 -5.38 -7.95
C ALA A 303 13.99 -6.81 -8.42
N PHE A 304 13.78 -7.82 -7.56
CA PHE A 304 13.93 -9.21 -7.97
C PHE A 304 12.73 -9.72 -8.75
N SER A 305 12.96 -10.61 -9.72
CA SER A 305 11.92 -11.50 -10.21
C SER A 305 11.48 -12.47 -9.09
N PRO A 306 10.19 -12.89 -9.03
CA PRO A 306 9.69 -13.72 -7.93
C PRO A 306 10.36 -15.10 -7.88
N ASP A 307 10.89 -15.60 -9.00
CA ASP A 307 11.67 -16.84 -9.06
C ASP A 307 13.15 -16.66 -8.65
N GLY A 308 13.56 -15.43 -8.36
CA GLY A 308 14.92 -15.08 -7.93
C GLY A 308 15.99 -15.18 -9.00
N LYS A 309 15.64 -15.42 -10.28
CA LYS A 309 16.62 -15.59 -11.36
C LYS A 309 17.16 -14.28 -11.90
N TYR A 310 16.35 -13.21 -11.85
CA TYR A 310 16.69 -11.92 -12.43
C TYR A 310 16.59 -10.81 -11.41
N VAL A 311 17.39 -9.75 -11.62
CA VAL A 311 17.24 -8.43 -11.00
C VAL A 311 16.91 -7.44 -12.10
N TYR A 312 15.76 -6.77 -11.95
CA TYR A 312 15.36 -5.62 -12.74
C TYR A 312 15.87 -4.36 -12.05
N PHE A 313 16.25 -3.34 -12.80
CA PHE A 313 16.81 -2.13 -12.22
C PHE A 313 16.73 -0.95 -13.18
N VAL A 314 16.88 0.24 -12.65
CA VAL A 314 16.95 1.47 -13.43
C VAL A 314 18.40 1.75 -13.84
N SER A 315 18.61 2.11 -15.10
CA SER A 315 19.91 2.54 -15.60
C SER A 315 19.77 3.64 -16.66
N ASP A 316 20.69 4.61 -16.64
CA ASP A 316 20.79 5.67 -17.64
C ASP A 316 21.79 5.36 -18.76
N ARG A 317 22.27 4.10 -18.88
CA ARG A 317 23.26 3.64 -19.88
C ARG A 317 22.84 3.87 -21.34
N GLY A 318 21.55 4.05 -21.59
CA GLY A 318 20.99 4.41 -22.91
C GLY A 318 20.76 5.90 -23.10
N GLY A 319 21.30 6.76 -22.24
CA GLY A 319 21.18 8.22 -22.28
C GLY A 319 20.07 8.80 -21.40
N SER A 320 19.10 7.97 -20.97
CA SER A 320 18.05 8.34 -20.01
C SER A 320 17.64 7.15 -19.17
N PRO A 321 17.08 7.35 -17.96
CA PRO A 321 16.65 6.26 -17.10
C PRO A 321 15.65 5.34 -17.78
N GLN A 322 15.97 4.07 -17.82
CA GLN A 322 15.15 2.98 -18.35
C GLN A 322 15.28 1.75 -17.47
N ILE A 323 14.35 0.83 -17.58
CA ILE A 323 14.40 -0.43 -16.86
C ILE A 323 15.19 -1.44 -17.68
N TYR A 324 16.16 -2.04 -17.02
CA TYR A 324 17.00 -3.13 -17.51
C TYR A 324 16.84 -4.34 -16.61
N ARG A 325 17.28 -5.50 -17.07
CA ARG A 325 17.40 -6.71 -16.25
C ARG A 325 18.75 -7.38 -16.45
N MET A 326 19.17 -8.14 -15.45
CA MET A 326 20.33 -9.02 -15.50
C MET A 326 20.07 -10.28 -14.68
N GLY A 327 20.89 -11.30 -14.81
CA GLY A 327 20.85 -12.44 -13.89
C GLY A 327 21.09 -12.00 -12.44
N ALA A 328 20.48 -12.67 -11.47
CA ALA A 328 20.63 -12.32 -10.04
C ALA A 328 22.08 -12.42 -9.53
N GLY A 329 22.92 -13.16 -10.22
CA GLY A 329 24.38 -13.22 -9.98
C GLY A 329 25.19 -12.11 -10.63
N GLY A 330 24.58 -11.20 -11.39
CA GLY A 330 25.23 -10.26 -12.29
C GLY A 330 25.34 -10.81 -13.72
N GLY A 331 26.07 -10.13 -14.60
CA GLY A 331 26.36 -10.57 -15.97
C GLY A 331 25.63 -9.75 -17.04
N ASN A 332 25.15 -10.42 -18.09
CA ASN A 332 24.52 -9.77 -19.24
C ASN A 332 23.35 -8.85 -18.82
N VAL A 333 23.36 -7.61 -19.32
CA VAL A 333 22.33 -6.61 -19.04
C VAL A 333 21.50 -6.38 -20.29
N GLU A 334 20.19 -6.56 -20.18
CA GLU A 334 19.21 -6.39 -21.24
C GLU A 334 18.26 -5.25 -20.93
N ARG A 335 17.94 -4.41 -21.89
CA ARG A 335 16.93 -3.36 -21.76
C ARG A 335 15.53 -3.98 -21.81
N VAL A 336 14.63 -3.53 -20.92
CA VAL A 336 13.25 -4.04 -20.80
C VAL A 336 12.24 -3.01 -21.32
N THR A 337 12.44 -1.72 -21.04
CA THR A 337 11.50 -0.67 -21.45
C THR A 337 12.05 0.09 -22.68
N PHE A 338 11.19 0.25 -23.69
CA PHE A 338 11.54 0.90 -24.95
C PHE A 338 10.63 2.08 -25.27
N THR A 339 9.48 2.18 -24.62
CA THR A 339 8.50 3.27 -24.78
C THR A 339 8.66 4.27 -23.64
N GLY A 340 8.54 5.55 -23.95
CA GLY A 340 8.77 6.65 -23.00
C GLY A 340 10.26 7.00 -22.87
N SER A 341 10.52 8.25 -22.48
CA SER A 341 11.90 8.78 -22.34
C SER A 341 12.48 8.59 -20.95
N TYR A 342 11.67 8.19 -19.97
CA TYR A 342 12.08 8.10 -18.56
C TYR A 342 11.21 7.08 -17.84
N ASN A 343 11.79 5.94 -17.47
CA ASN A 343 11.09 4.84 -16.80
C ASN A 343 11.88 4.41 -15.56
N ILE A 344 11.22 4.42 -14.39
CA ILE A 344 11.82 4.19 -13.07
C ILE A 344 10.91 3.33 -12.18
N SER A 345 11.37 3.01 -10.99
CA SER A 345 10.64 2.31 -9.91
C SER A 345 10.01 0.99 -10.36
N PRO A 346 10.82 0.02 -10.85
CA PRO A 346 10.31 -1.28 -11.27
C PRO A 346 9.79 -2.08 -10.08
N ALA A 347 8.61 -2.68 -10.23
CA ALA A 347 8.05 -3.65 -9.31
C ALA A 347 7.52 -4.86 -10.08
N LEU A 348 7.87 -6.08 -9.65
CA LEU A 348 7.45 -7.32 -10.29
C LEU A 348 6.23 -7.90 -9.56
N SER A 349 5.24 -8.37 -10.32
CA SER A 349 4.13 -9.11 -9.71
C SER A 349 4.60 -10.45 -9.16
N PRO A 350 4.07 -10.92 -8.02
CA PRO A 350 4.41 -12.22 -7.42
C PRO A 350 4.21 -13.42 -8.35
N ASP A 351 3.29 -13.35 -9.32
CA ASP A 351 3.08 -14.38 -10.35
C ASP A 351 4.08 -14.33 -11.50
N GLY A 352 4.98 -13.31 -11.52
CA GLY A 352 6.02 -13.13 -12.53
C GLY A 352 5.53 -12.66 -13.90
N ARG A 353 4.24 -12.34 -14.04
CA ARG A 353 3.65 -11.95 -15.32
C ARG A 353 3.81 -10.47 -15.63
N TRP A 354 3.78 -9.61 -14.62
CA TRP A 354 3.64 -8.18 -14.79
C TRP A 354 4.85 -7.42 -14.23
N LEU A 355 5.21 -6.34 -14.93
CA LEU A 355 6.12 -5.31 -14.45
C LEU A 355 5.33 -4.00 -14.31
N ALA A 356 5.18 -3.50 -13.10
CA ALA A 356 4.72 -2.15 -12.82
C ALA A 356 5.93 -1.20 -12.79
N TYR A 357 5.78 0.01 -13.31
CA TYR A 357 6.82 1.02 -13.28
C TYR A 357 6.25 2.42 -13.48
N ILE A 358 7.00 3.43 -13.11
CA ILE A 358 6.63 4.82 -13.34
C ILE A 358 7.26 5.32 -14.63
N SER A 359 6.41 5.84 -15.53
CA SER A 359 6.83 6.41 -16.80
C SER A 359 6.49 7.90 -16.86
N ARG A 360 7.45 8.70 -17.34
CA ARG A 360 7.23 10.13 -17.57
C ARG A 360 6.70 10.38 -18.99
N ILE A 361 5.47 10.86 -19.08
CA ILE A 361 4.79 11.18 -20.35
C ILE A 361 4.20 12.58 -20.26
N GLY A 362 4.58 13.45 -21.19
CA GLY A 362 4.07 14.84 -21.22
C GLY A 362 4.39 15.65 -19.96
N GLY A 363 5.45 15.28 -19.23
CA GLY A 363 5.82 15.90 -17.95
C GLY A 363 5.18 15.26 -16.71
N ALA A 364 4.14 14.44 -16.87
CA ALA A 364 3.47 13.71 -15.80
C ALA A 364 4.14 12.35 -15.54
N PHE A 365 4.24 11.97 -14.28
CA PHE A 365 4.67 10.64 -13.85
C PHE A 365 3.44 9.77 -13.64
N LYS A 366 3.34 8.67 -14.39
CA LYS A 366 2.18 7.78 -14.39
C LYS A 366 2.59 6.34 -14.17
N LEU A 367 1.77 5.61 -13.46
CA LEU A 367 1.94 4.17 -13.27
C LEU A 367 1.59 3.42 -14.56
N HIS A 368 2.55 2.67 -15.05
CA HIS A 368 2.44 1.79 -16.20
C HIS A 368 2.49 0.33 -15.78
N LEU A 369 1.78 -0.51 -16.51
CA LEU A 369 1.79 -1.96 -16.34
C LEU A 369 2.19 -2.62 -17.65
N MET A 370 3.25 -3.43 -17.62
CA MET A 370 3.75 -4.20 -18.79
C MET A 370 3.47 -5.69 -18.59
N ASP A 371 2.88 -6.34 -19.58
CA ASP A 371 2.83 -7.81 -19.69
C ASP A 371 4.19 -8.28 -20.16
N LEU A 372 4.96 -8.96 -19.29
CA LEU A 372 6.32 -9.41 -19.58
C LEU A 372 6.38 -10.48 -20.68
N GLY A 373 5.32 -11.25 -20.86
CA GLY A 373 5.22 -12.25 -21.92
C GLY A 373 4.98 -11.64 -23.31
N LYS A 374 4.25 -10.51 -23.36
CA LYS A 374 3.89 -9.83 -24.61
C LYS A 374 4.80 -8.63 -24.92
N GLY A 375 5.49 -8.09 -23.93
CA GLY A 375 6.25 -6.85 -24.04
C GLY A 375 5.41 -5.58 -24.25
N THR A 376 4.09 -5.65 -24.04
CA THR A 376 3.17 -4.52 -24.21
C THR A 376 2.89 -3.83 -22.87
N ALA A 377 2.87 -2.50 -22.87
CA ALA A 377 2.65 -1.71 -21.67
C ALA A 377 1.47 -0.73 -21.86
N ILE A 378 0.71 -0.51 -20.79
CA ILE A 378 -0.40 0.46 -20.74
C ILE A 378 -0.25 1.34 -19.50
N SER A 379 -0.72 2.60 -19.58
CA SER A 379 -0.90 3.44 -18.38
C SER A 379 -2.20 3.03 -17.69
N ILE A 380 -2.14 2.79 -16.38
CA ILE A 380 -3.30 2.35 -15.58
C ILE A 380 -3.77 3.42 -14.59
N THR A 381 -3.15 4.60 -14.58
CA THR A 381 -3.56 5.73 -13.75
C THR A 381 -3.86 6.97 -14.57
N ASP A 382 -4.70 7.83 -14.02
CA ASP A 382 -5.07 9.16 -14.51
C ASP A 382 -4.42 10.30 -13.71
N THR A 383 -3.75 9.97 -12.63
CA THR A 383 -2.93 10.87 -11.80
C THR A 383 -1.64 11.29 -12.53
N SER A 384 -0.91 12.27 -12.00
CA SER A 384 0.24 12.89 -12.69
C SER A 384 1.54 12.92 -11.90
N ALA A 385 1.51 12.43 -10.66
CA ALA A 385 2.66 12.42 -9.75
C ALA A 385 2.76 11.06 -9.03
N ASP A 386 2.62 9.98 -9.80
CA ASP A 386 2.67 8.62 -9.24
C ASP A 386 4.10 8.21 -8.93
N GLU A 387 4.29 7.47 -7.85
CA GLU A 387 5.58 6.95 -7.42
C GLU A 387 5.46 5.62 -6.69
N SER A 388 6.56 4.87 -6.66
CA SER A 388 6.79 3.70 -5.80
C SER A 388 5.66 2.66 -5.85
N PRO A 389 5.34 2.09 -7.01
CA PRO A 389 4.35 1.03 -7.09
C PRO A 389 4.83 -0.24 -6.39
N SER A 390 3.93 -0.93 -5.68
CA SER A 390 4.18 -2.23 -5.07
C SER A 390 2.96 -3.15 -5.22
N PHE A 391 3.19 -4.40 -5.62
CA PHE A 391 2.10 -5.36 -5.83
C PHE A 391 1.60 -5.98 -4.53
N ALA A 392 0.28 -6.19 -4.46
CA ALA A 392 -0.30 -7.11 -3.50
C ALA A 392 0.19 -8.55 -3.75
N PRO A 393 0.34 -9.39 -2.70
CA PRO A 393 0.95 -10.71 -2.84
C PRO A 393 0.14 -11.72 -3.70
N ASN A 394 -1.14 -11.42 -4.01
CA ASN A 394 -1.93 -12.19 -4.97
C ASN A 394 -1.83 -11.68 -6.43
N SER A 395 -1.02 -10.68 -6.71
CA SER A 395 -0.84 -10.08 -8.04
C SER A 395 -2.09 -9.42 -8.63
N ARG A 396 -3.08 -9.01 -7.82
CA ARG A 396 -4.35 -8.44 -8.31
C ARG A 396 -4.49 -6.95 -8.10
N LEU A 397 -3.77 -6.40 -7.14
CA LEU A 397 -3.77 -4.99 -6.82
C LEU A 397 -2.34 -4.43 -6.79
N ILE A 398 -2.24 -3.13 -7.02
CA ILE A 398 -1.00 -2.36 -6.86
C ILE A 398 -1.31 -1.21 -5.90
N VAL A 399 -0.47 -1.01 -4.87
CA VAL A 399 -0.43 0.22 -4.08
C VAL A 399 0.60 1.15 -4.69
N TYR A 400 0.33 2.44 -4.68
CA TYR A 400 1.24 3.48 -5.14
C TYR A 400 0.98 4.80 -4.39
N ALA A 401 1.99 5.65 -4.32
CA ALA A 401 1.81 7.01 -3.82
C ALA A 401 1.56 7.97 -4.98
N THR A 402 0.77 9.02 -4.75
CA THR A 402 0.44 10.02 -5.75
C THR A 402 -0.06 11.30 -5.09
N GLN A 403 -0.29 12.35 -5.89
CA GLN A 403 -0.95 13.56 -5.43
C GLN A 403 -2.40 13.62 -5.92
N GLN A 404 -3.32 13.83 -5.00
CA GLN A 404 -4.73 14.12 -5.27
C GLN A 404 -5.08 15.48 -4.67
N GLN A 405 -5.59 16.40 -5.50
CA GLN A 405 -5.98 17.74 -5.05
C GLN A 405 -4.87 18.48 -4.27
N GLY A 406 -3.61 18.31 -4.70
CA GLY A 406 -2.44 18.93 -4.08
C GLY A 406 -2.01 18.31 -2.74
N ARG A 407 -2.55 17.15 -2.38
CA ARG A 407 -2.16 16.39 -1.18
C ARG A 407 -1.63 15.02 -1.57
N GLU A 408 -0.59 14.59 -0.89
CA GLU A 408 -0.06 13.24 -1.02
C GLU A 408 -1.09 12.21 -0.52
N ALA A 409 -1.17 11.09 -1.20
CA ALA A 409 -2.08 10.01 -0.88
C ALA A 409 -1.52 8.66 -1.30
N LEU A 410 -1.88 7.60 -0.58
CA LEU A 410 -1.71 6.23 -1.02
C LEU A 410 -3.01 5.75 -1.67
N LEU A 411 -2.89 5.18 -2.85
CA LEU A 411 -4.00 4.57 -3.56
C LEU A 411 -3.66 3.11 -3.88
N THR A 412 -4.69 2.28 -3.93
CA THR A 412 -4.63 0.98 -4.60
C THR A 412 -5.36 1.06 -5.93
N THR A 413 -4.92 0.26 -6.90
CA THR A 413 -5.60 0.11 -8.18
C THR A 413 -5.60 -1.34 -8.63
N THR A 414 -6.66 -1.75 -9.34
CA THR A 414 -6.67 -3.02 -10.09
C THR A 414 -5.75 -2.92 -11.30
N LEU A 415 -5.33 -4.07 -11.85
CA LEU A 415 -4.39 -4.12 -12.98
C LEU A 415 -4.93 -3.49 -14.27
N ASP A 416 -6.24 -3.40 -14.41
CA ASP A 416 -6.90 -2.71 -15.52
C ASP A 416 -7.13 -1.21 -15.26
N GLY A 417 -6.73 -0.72 -14.06
CA GLY A 417 -6.86 0.69 -13.66
C GLY A 417 -8.27 1.17 -13.38
N LYS A 418 -9.28 0.27 -13.43
CA LYS A 418 -10.68 0.68 -13.33
C LYS A 418 -11.14 0.94 -11.90
N ILE A 419 -10.66 0.19 -10.95
CA ILE A 419 -11.02 0.34 -9.54
C ILE A 419 -9.84 0.93 -8.79
N LYS A 420 -10.08 2.06 -8.15
CA LYS A 420 -9.10 2.77 -7.34
C LYS A 420 -9.70 3.01 -5.97
N ALA A 421 -8.93 2.74 -4.94
CA ALA A 421 -9.32 3.03 -3.57
C ALA A 421 -8.22 3.84 -2.89
N ARG A 422 -8.61 4.90 -2.20
CA ARG A 422 -7.70 5.66 -1.35
C ARG A 422 -7.52 4.94 -0.04
N LEU A 423 -6.28 4.70 0.37
CA LEU A 423 -5.98 4.20 1.70
C LEU A 423 -6.12 5.33 2.71
N THR A 424 -6.78 5.04 3.83
CA THR A 424 -7.04 6.02 4.89
C THR A 424 -5.93 5.99 5.94
N GLY A 425 -5.88 6.99 6.80
CA GLY A 425 -5.16 6.91 8.08
C GLY A 425 -3.89 7.71 8.23
N ALA A 426 -3.23 8.20 7.18
CA ALA A 426 -2.03 9.02 7.39
C ALA A 426 -2.23 10.49 7.01
N ALA A 427 -1.88 11.39 7.93
CA ALA A 427 -1.79 12.82 7.68
C ALA A 427 -0.33 13.17 7.36
N GLY A 428 -0.13 14.10 6.41
CA GLY A 428 1.19 14.59 6.02
C GLY A 428 1.61 14.17 4.61
N ASP A 429 2.88 14.34 4.32
CA ASP A 429 3.53 13.93 3.07
C ASP A 429 3.78 12.41 3.13
N ILE A 430 2.97 11.63 2.40
CA ILE A 430 2.99 10.16 2.40
C ILE A 430 3.69 9.66 1.15
N ARG A 431 4.67 8.76 1.33
CA ARG A 431 5.51 8.27 0.22
C ARG A 431 5.91 6.82 0.39
N GLU A 432 6.39 6.27 -0.72
CA GLU A 432 7.14 5.01 -0.82
C GLU A 432 6.42 3.82 -0.14
N PRO A 433 5.19 3.49 -0.55
CA PRO A 433 4.53 2.32 -0.04
C PRO A 433 5.22 1.03 -0.51
N ASP A 434 5.25 0.02 0.37
CA ASP A 434 5.63 -1.33 0.00
C ASP A 434 4.62 -2.33 0.60
N TRP A 435 4.06 -3.18 -0.25
CA TRP A 435 3.07 -4.19 0.16
C TRP A 435 3.76 -5.43 0.68
N GLY A 436 3.47 -5.81 1.91
CA GLY A 436 4.03 -6.99 2.55
C GLY A 436 3.50 -8.30 1.98
N PRO A 437 4.21 -9.40 2.23
CA PRO A 437 3.79 -10.74 1.80
C PRO A 437 2.57 -11.23 2.59
N PHE A 438 2.01 -12.36 2.18
CA PHE A 438 1.03 -13.09 2.99
C PHE A 438 1.60 -13.38 4.38
N GLN A 439 0.83 -13.08 5.41
CA GLN A 439 1.20 -13.44 6.79
C GLN A 439 1.04 -14.97 6.97
N ARG A 440 2.04 -15.58 7.60
CA ARG A 440 2.03 -17.02 7.91
C ARG A 440 1.32 -17.29 9.22
#